data_fa9850322858dc447fb195927550a317
#
_entry.id   fa9850322858dc447fb195927550a317
#
_cell.length_a   1.000
_cell.length_b   1.000
_cell.length_c   1.000
_cell.angle_alpha   90.00
_cell.angle_beta   90.00
_cell.angle_gamma   90.00
#
_symmetry.space_group_name_H-M   'P 1'
#
loop_
_entity.id
_entity.type
_entity.pdbx_description
1 polymer ?
#
loop_
_entity_poly.entity_id
_entity_poly.type
_entity_poly.pdbx_seq_one_letter_code
_entity_poly.pdbx_strand_id
1 'polypeptide(L)'
;MKLLFEGVSAAVTTPLKNDEVDYDSLERHLSFLKDHNIQAFIMNGTTGESSTLTADEKKESLKVALKVADGDIPVIAGTGTNNTKTTIEESLAAQKLGVDGLLVITPYYNRTTQEGAIKHFTTVADAVDLPIILYDVPARTGMTITADTVAELSKHPNIVGLKDATGDMANLTRMLTKVQNGFAFYGGNDDIALPFYGAGGHGLISVVANVLPKEHQILYELAQTNHKKAVTLNNALFPFSDIIGEDLNPLSIKAVTSHLGFGDYELRLPLYPLANERVKEIVAVFEQVKEGLK
;
A
#
# COMPACT_ATOMS: atom_id res chain seq x y z
N MET A 1 -0.99 19.55 -10.22
CA MET A 1 -0.11 18.37 -10.17
C MET A 1 -0.94 17.18 -10.64
N LYS A 2 -0.42 16.26 -11.48
CA LYS A 2 -1.18 15.08 -11.90
C LYS A 2 -1.07 14.03 -10.80
N LEU A 3 -2.20 13.44 -10.39
CA LEU A 3 -2.20 12.30 -9.46
C LEU A 3 -1.45 11.12 -10.07
N LEU A 4 -0.72 10.34 -9.27
CA LEU A 4 -0.11 9.08 -9.72
C LEU A 4 -1.19 8.07 -10.11
N PHE A 5 -2.22 7.98 -9.29
CA PHE A 5 -3.43 7.18 -9.55
C PHE A 5 -4.59 7.75 -8.73
N GLU A 6 -5.79 7.33 -9.06
CA GLU A 6 -7.03 7.59 -8.32
C GLU A 6 -7.80 6.28 -8.19
N GLY A 7 -8.39 6.02 -7.01
CA GLY A 7 -9.04 4.75 -6.72
C GLY A 7 -8.18 3.78 -5.92
N VAL A 8 -8.25 2.49 -6.20
CA VAL A 8 -7.65 1.45 -5.36
C VAL A 8 -6.39 0.87 -5.98
N SER A 9 -5.30 0.89 -5.22
CA SER A 9 -4.05 0.19 -5.52
C SER A 9 -3.84 -0.98 -4.56
N ALA A 10 -3.10 -1.99 -4.98
CA ALA A 10 -2.70 -3.09 -4.12
C ALA A 10 -1.31 -2.84 -3.50
N ALA A 11 -1.22 -2.97 -2.17
CA ALA A 11 0.06 -3.19 -1.50
C ALA A 11 0.45 -4.65 -1.74
N VAL A 12 1.18 -4.91 -2.84
CA VAL A 12 1.37 -6.26 -3.39
C VAL A 12 2.16 -7.15 -2.43
N THR A 13 1.66 -8.39 -2.23
CA THR A 13 2.39 -9.44 -1.50
C THR A 13 3.55 -9.96 -2.33
N THR A 14 4.62 -10.43 -1.68
CA THR A 14 5.72 -11.12 -2.35
C THR A 14 5.58 -12.63 -2.10
N PRO A 15 5.23 -13.42 -3.14
CA PRO A 15 5.21 -14.87 -3.01
C PRO A 15 6.61 -15.42 -2.76
N LEU A 16 6.72 -16.39 -1.84
CA LEU A 16 7.97 -17.08 -1.52
C LEU A 16 7.82 -18.58 -1.80
N LYS A 17 8.93 -19.22 -2.10
CA LYS A 17 9.03 -20.68 -2.25
C LYS A 17 10.44 -21.15 -1.91
N ASN A 18 10.57 -22.00 -0.89
CA ASN A 18 11.86 -22.46 -0.38
C ASN A 18 12.80 -21.30 -0.01
N ASP A 19 12.28 -20.29 0.68
CA ASP A 19 12.97 -19.05 1.09
C ASP A 19 13.46 -18.14 -0.07
N GLU A 20 13.05 -18.39 -1.30
CA GLU A 20 13.33 -17.57 -2.47
C GLU A 20 12.05 -16.88 -2.97
N VAL A 21 12.17 -15.76 -3.68
CA VAL A 21 11.02 -15.08 -4.30
C VAL A 21 10.54 -15.91 -5.50
N ASP A 22 9.27 -16.30 -5.49
CA ASP A 22 8.60 -16.98 -6.59
C ASP A 22 8.09 -15.94 -7.61
N TYR A 23 8.95 -15.58 -8.55
CA TYR A 23 8.63 -14.58 -9.58
C TYR A 23 7.52 -15.02 -10.53
N ASP A 24 7.35 -16.32 -10.79
CA ASP A 24 6.28 -16.82 -11.63
C ASP A 24 4.90 -16.64 -10.95
N SER A 25 4.83 -16.91 -9.65
CA SER A 25 3.64 -16.63 -8.85
C SER A 25 3.37 -15.13 -8.73
N LEU A 26 4.42 -14.33 -8.59
CA LEU A 26 4.29 -12.86 -8.57
C LEU A 26 3.73 -12.33 -9.89
N GLU A 27 4.22 -12.82 -11.04
CA GLU A 27 3.73 -12.43 -12.37
C GLU A 27 2.25 -12.80 -12.54
N ARG A 28 1.83 -14.01 -12.13
CA ARG A 28 0.41 -14.43 -12.15
C ARG A 28 -0.46 -13.56 -11.25
N HIS A 29 0.01 -13.24 -10.04
CA HIS A 29 -0.74 -12.40 -9.12
C HIS A 29 -0.91 -10.97 -9.65
N LEU A 30 0.16 -10.35 -10.17
CA LEU A 30 0.10 -9.02 -10.78
C LEU A 30 -0.82 -8.99 -12.01
N SER A 31 -0.80 -10.04 -12.84
CA SER A 31 -1.71 -10.18 -13.98
C SER A 31 -3.16 -10.26 -13.51
N PHE A 32 -3.44 -11.06 -12.46
CA PHE A 32 -4.76 -11.10 -11.84
C PHE A 32 -5.22 -9.73 -11.36
N LEU A 33 -4.36 -8.96 -10.69
CA LEU A 33 -4.68 -7.61 -10.22
C LEU A 33 -4.99 -6.66 -11.39
N LYS A 34 -4.17 -6.70 -12.45
CA LYS A 34 -4.38 -5.92 -13.68
C LYS A 34 -5.71 -6.24 -14.33
N ASP A 35 -6.03 -7.52 -14.52
CA ASP A 35 -7.27 -7.99 -15.14
C ASP A 35 -8.52 -7.64 -14.32
N HIS A 36 -8.35 -7.32 -13.03
CA HIS A 36 -9.44 -6.93 -12.12
C HIS A 36 -9.43 -5.44 -11.76
N ASN A 37 -8.92 -4.61 -12.68
CA ASN A 37 -9.03 -3.15 -12.64
C ASN A 37 -8.35 -2.47 -11.44
N ILE A 38 -7.21 -3.00 -10.97
CA ILE A 38 -6.39 -2.29 -9.99
C ILE A 38 -5.79 -1.02 -10.62
N GLN A 39 -5.66 0.06 -9.85
CA GLN A 39 -5.22 1.35 -10.38
C GLN A 39 -3.72 1.63 -10.22
N ALA A 40 -3.01 0.87 -9.39
CA ALA A 40 -1.57 0.92 -9.25
C ALA A 40 -1.02 -0.34 -8.55
N PHE A 41 0.24 -0.68 -8.83
CA PHE A 41 1.00 -1.66 -8.07
C PHE A 41 1.92 -0.96 -7.07
N ILE A 42 1.73 -1.22 -5.76
CA ILE A 42 2.65 -0.76 -4.73
C ILE A 42 3.56 -1.92 -4.37
N MET A 43 4.77 -1.90 -4.92
CA MET A 43 5.76 -2.95 -4.77
C MET A 43 6.71 -2.68 -3.61
N ASN A 44 7.25 -3.73 -3.03
CA ASN A 44 8.27 -3.63 -1.97
C ASN A 44 7.83 -2.79 -0.76
N GLY A 45 6.52 -2.80 -0.46
CA GLY A 45 5.97 -2.21 0.76
C GLY A 45 6.04 -3.19 1.94
N THR A 46 5.37 -2.84 3.05
CA THR A 46 5.26 -3.70 4.24
C THR A 46 4.61 -5.04 3.93
N THR A 47 3.52 -5.02 3.16
CA THR A 47 2.78 -6.23 2.73
C THR A 47 3.64 -7.15 1.85
N GLY A 48 4.58 -6.58 1.10
CA GLY A 48 5.55 -7.31 0.28
C GLY A 48 6.80 -7.75 1.05
N GLU A 49 6.81 -7.68 2.38
CA GLU A 49 7.93 -8.13 3.25
C GLU A 49 9.29 -7.48 2.90
N SER A 50 9.28 -6.22 2.46
CA SER A 50 10.49 -5.54 1.92
C SER A 50 11.68 -5.52 2.87
N SER A 51 11.46 -5.62 4.19
CA SER A 51 12.53 -5.61 5.20
C SER A 51 13.39 -6.88 5.19
N THR A 52 12.89 -7.98 4.63
CA THR A 52 13.57 -9.27 4.55
C THR A 52 13.98 -9.65 3.12
N LEU A 53 13.64 -8.79 2.12
CA LEU A 53 14.12 -8.94 0.75
C LEU A 53 15.50 -8.31 0.56
N THR A 54 16.35 -8.99 -0.18
CA THR A 54 17.62 -8.45 -0.66
C THR A 54 17.41 -7.36 -1.71
N ALA A 55 18.43 -6.54 -1.98
CA ALA A 55 18.36 -5.50 -3.01
C ALA A 55 18.09 -6.10 -4.42
N ASP A 56 18.65 -7.27 -4.71
CA ASP A 56 18.44 -7.94 -6.00
C ASP A 56 17.01 -8.48 -6.11
N GLU A 57 16.43 -9.07 -5.05
CA GLU A 57 15.05 -9.54 -5.04
C GLU A 57 14.06 -8.39 -5.22
N LYS A 58 14.28 -7.26 -4.54
CA LYS A 58 13.48 -6.05 -4.73
C LYS A 58 13.51 -5.56 -6.17
N LYS A 59 14.72 -5.55 -6.76
CA LYS A 59 14.94 -5.12 -8.14
C LYS A 59 14.25 -6.05 -9.15
N GLU A 60 14.37 -7.37 -8.98
CA GLU A 60 13.72 -8.33 -9.88
C GLU A 60 12.19 -8.28 -9.73
N SER A 61 11.66 -8.13 -8.52
CA SER A 61 10.22 -7.93 -8.30
C SER A 61 9.68 -6.67 -9.01
N LEU A 62 10.45 -5.58 -9.01
CA LEU A 62 10.08 -4.36 -9.76
C LEU A 62 10.10 -4.60 -11.26
N LYS A 63 11.05 -5.35 -11.80
CA LYS A 63 11.09 -5.69 -13.24
C LYS A 63 9.88 -6.53 -13.66
N VAL A 64 9.48 -7.51 -12.83
CA VAL A 64 8.27 -8.31 -13.06
C VAL A 64 7.03 -7.40 -13.06
N ALA A 65 6.93 -6.48 -12.09
CA ALA A 65 5.83 -5.55 -12.03
C ALA A 65 5.76 -4.60 -13.24
N LEU A 66 6.89 -4.03 -13.67
CA LEU A 66 6.97 -3.18 -14.84
C LEU A 66 6.61 -3.93 -16.15
N LYS A 67 7.04 -5.19 -16.27
CA LYS A 67 6.67 -6.06 -17.40
C LYS A 67 5.16 -6.28 -17.46
N VAL A 68 4.51 -6.60 -16.33
CA VAL A 68 3.06 -6.85 -16.30
C VAL A 68 2.27 -5.55 -16.45
N ALA A 69 2.72 -4.46 -15.85
CA ALA A 69 2.09 -3.14 -15.97
C ALA A 69 2.05 -2.66 -17.42
N ASP A 70 3.12 -2.87 -18.18
CA ASP A 70 3.25 -2.53 -19.61
C ASP A 70 2.88 -1.07 -19.94
N GLY A 71 3.12 -0.16 -19.00
CA GLY A 71 2.79 1.26 -19.09
C GLY A 71 1.30 1.60 -18.87
N ASP A 72 0.42 0.62 -18.69
CA ASP A 72 -1.01 0.84 -18.45
C ASP A 72 -1.31 1.19 -16.99
N ILE A 73 -0.53 0.62 -16.05
CA ILE A 73 -0.73 0.74 -14.61
C ILE A 73 0.55 1.28 -13.97
N PRO A 74 0.49 2.35 -13.16
CA PRO A 74 1.67 2.86 -12.47
C PRO A 74 2.25 1.83 -11.48
N VAL A 75 3.58 1.69 -11.51
CA VAL A 75 4.36 0.92 -10.56
C VAL A 75 5.04 1.85 -9.57
N ILE A 76 4.69 1.74 -8.31
CA ILE A 76 5.19 2.58 -7.22
C ILE A 76 6.05 1.72 -6.29
N ALA A 77 7.32 2.09 -6.13
CA ALA A 77 8.27 1.33 -5.34
C ALA A 77 8.35 1.82 -3.89
N GLY A 78 8.24 0.93 -2.92
CA GLY A 78 8.57 1.19 -1.53
C GLY A 78 10.10 1.23 -1.35
N THR A 79 10.64 2.41 -1.07
CA THR A 79 12.09 2.65 -0.93
C THR A 79 12.47 3.26 0.40
N GLY A 80 11.47 3.65 1.23
CA GLY A 80 11.70 4.28 2.52
C GLY A 80 12.38 3.37 3.53
N THR A 81 13.41 3.88 4.20
CA THR A 81 14.09 3.25 5.32
C THR A 81 14.25 4.24 6.48
N ASN A 82 14.79 3.77 7.59
CA ASN A 82 15.13 4.64 8.72
C ASN A 82 16.52 5.35 8.59
N ASN A 83 17.11 5.33 7.40
CA ASN A 83 18.36 5.97 7.05
C ASN A 83 18.18 6.77 5.75
N THR A 84 18.33 8.09 5.81
CA THR A 84 18.14 8.99 4.66
C THR A 84 19.02 8.60 3.46
N LYS A 85 20.29 8.26 3.70
CA LYS A 85 21.23 7.89 2.64
C LYS A 85 20.77 6.60 1.93
N THR A 86 20.42 5.58 2.68
CA THR A 86 19.92 4.30 2.14
C THR A 86 18.60 4.51 1.39
N THR A 87 17.70 5.35 1.92
CA THR A 87 16.45 5.71 1.23
C THR A 87 16.72 6.37 -0.14
N ILE A 88 17.71 7.25 -0.23
CA ILE A 88 18.12 7.88 -1.51
C ILE A 88 18.70 6.82 -2.46
N GLU A 89 19.59 5.96 -1.99
CA GLU A 89 20.20 4.89 -2.80
C GLU A 89 19.14 3.93 -3.37
N GLU A 90 18.21 3.46 -2.55
CA GLU A 90 17.08 2.62 -2.98
C GLU A 90 16.16 3.36 -3.97
N SER A 91 15.88 4.64 -3.72
CA SER A 91 15.03 5.47 -4.58
C SER A 91 15.65 5.70 -5.97
N LEU A 92 16.95 6.00 -6.02
CA LEU A 92 17.69 6.14 -7.28
C LEU A 92 17.79 4.80 -8.03
N ALA A 93 17.92 3.68 -7.31
CA ALA A 93 17.92 2.36 -7.93
C ALA A 93 16.55 2.04 -8.57
N ALA A 94 15.44 2.34 -7.88
CA ALA A 94 14.09 2.19 -8.42
C ALA A 94 13.84 3.13 -9.62
N GLN A 95 14.27 4.39 -9.53
CA GLN A 95 14.18 5.35 -10.65
C GLN A 95 14.88 4.86 -11.91
N LYS A 96 16.06 4.27 -11.78
CA LYS A 96 16.81 3.69 -12.92
C LYS A 96 16.09 2.52 -13.60
N LEU A 97 15.21 1.83 -12.89
CA LEU A 97 14.38 0.75 -13.46
C LEU A 97 13.18 1.28 -14.22
N GLY A 98 12.80 2.56 -14.05
CA GLY A 98 11.69 3.18 -14.72
C GLY A 98 10.34 3.04 -14.00
N VAL A 99 10.35 2.94 -12.66
CA VAL A 99 9.09 3.01 -11.88
C VAL A 99 8.47 4.40 -11.98
N ASP A 100 7.16 4.50 -11.77
CA ASP A 100 6.40 5.73 -11.96
C ASP A 100 6.38 6.63 -10.71
N GLY A 101 6.69 6.07 -9.53
CA GLY A 101 6.69 6.80 -8.27
C GLY A 101 7.30 6.01 -7.13
N LEU A 102 7.42 6.67 -5.99
CA LEU A 102 8.03 6.12 -4.78
C LEU A 102 7.06 6.20 -3.61
N LEU A 103 7.07 5.19 -2.74
CA LEU A 103 6.41 5.19 -1.44
C LEU A 103 7.49 5.23 -0.35
N VAL A 104 7.54 6.31 0.43
CA VAL A 104 8.58 6.53 1.43
C VAL A 104 7.97 6.61 2.83
N ILE A 105 8.24 5.59 3.65
CA ILE A 105 7.74 5.47 5.02
C ILE A 105 8.47 6.44 5.96
N THR A 106 7.77 6.92 7.00
CA THR A 106 8.38 7.65 8.12
C THR A 106 9.47 6.80 8.79
N PRO A 107 10.62 7.41 9.21
CA PRO A 107 11.71 6.64 9.85
C PRO A 107 11.21 5.86 11.07
N TYR A 108 11.39 4.55 11.03
CA TYR A 108 11.05 3.61 12.11
C TYR A 108 12.26 3.33 13.01
N TYR A 109 12.01 2.84 14.22
CA TYR A 109 13.00 2.46 15.23
C TYR A 109 13.76 3.66 15.84
N ASN A 110 14.69 4.32 15.10
CA ASN A 110 15.40 5.52 15.52
C ASN A 110 14.48 6.76 15.55
N ARG A 111 13.35 6.74 14.87
CA ARG A 111 12.37 7.84 14.80
C ARG A 111 13.02 9.17 14.40
N THR A 112 12.29 10.28 14.53
CA THR A 112 12.84 11.64 14.36
C THR A 112 11.85 12.67 14.92
N THR A 113 12.26 13.93 14.99
CA THR A 113 11.36 15.08 15.24
C THR A 113 10.61 15.46 13.97
N GLN A 114 9.62 16.35 14.08
CA GLN A 114 8.90 16.87 12.90
C GLN A 114 9.84 17.63 11.94
N GLU A 115 10.77 18.43 12.48
CA GLU A 115 11.80 19.09 11.69
C GLU A 115 12.75 18.10 11.01
N GLY A 116 13.15 17.05 11.71
CA GLY A 116 13.96 15.96 11.14
C GLY A 116 13.22 15.19 10.04
N ALA A 117 11.91 14.98 10.19
CA ALA A 117 11.07 14.38 9.16
C ALA A 117 11.00 15.28 7.90
N ILE A 118 10.81 16.60 8.08
CA ILE A 118 10.83 17.56 6.96
C ILE A 118 12.18 17.46 6.23
N LYS A 119 13.30 17.53 6.94
CA LYS A 119 14.64 17.44 6.34
C LYS A 119 14.87 16.11 5.65
N HIS A 120 14.47 14.97 6.27
CA HIS A 120 14.59 13.64 5.70
C HIS A 120 13.87 13.55 4.34
N PHE A 121 12.57 13.84 4.33
CA PHE A 121 11.75 13.72 3.12
C PHE A 121 12.13 14.71 2.03
N THR A 122 12.46 15.96 2.38
CA THR A 122 12.93 16.97 1.42
C THR A 122 14.26 16.53 0.80
N THR A 123 15.22 16.04 1.60
CA THR A 123 16.52 15.55 1.09
C THR A 123 16.35 14.37 0.14
N VAL A 124 15.41 13.45 0.43
CA VAL A 124 15.09 12.35 -0.48
C VAL A 124 14.45 12.87 -1.76
N ALA A 125 13.50 13.79 -1.65
CA ALA A 125 12.79 14.36 -2.79
C ALA A 125 13.68 15.21 -3.71
N ASP A 126 14.67 15.92 -3.14
CA ASP A 126 15.69 16.67 -3.90
C ASP A 126 16.64 15.76 -4.69
N ALA A 127 16.80 14.50 -4.27
CA ALA A 127 17.75 13.56 -4.89
C ALA A 127 17.15 12.76 -6.06
N VAL A 128 15.83 12.83 -6.29
CA VAL A 128 15.12 12.04 -7.32
C VAL A 128 14.22 12.92 -8.19
N ASP A 129 13.95 12.46 -9.42
CA ASP A 129 13.02 13.13 -10.33
C ASP A 129 11.60 12.53 -10.28
N LEU A 130 11.38 11.52 -9.43
CA LEU A 130 10.11 10.81 -9.32
C LEU A 130 9.17 11.43 -8.27
N PRO A 131 7.85 11.36 -8.48
CA PRO A 131 6.88 11.71 -7.48
C PRO A 131 6.94 10.74 -6.28
N ILE A 132 6.82 11.32 -5.07
CA ILE A 132 6.87 10.59 -3.80
C ILE A 132 5.52 10.68 -3.11
N ILE A 133 5.02 9.51 -2.69
CA ILE A 133 3.95 9.37 -1.70
C ILE A 133 4.62 9.12 -0.35
N LEU A 134 4.39 10.00 0.61
CA LEU A 134 4.80 9.77 2.00
C LEU A 134 3.97 8.62 2.59
N TYR A 135 4.52 7.90 3.57
CA TYR A 135 3.77 6.85 4.26
C TYR A 135 3.87 7.01 5.78
N ASP A 136 2.74 7.29 6.41
CA ASP A 136 2.61 7.41 7.86
C ASP A 136 1.85 6.22 8.46
N VAL A 137 2.56 5.45 9.30
CA VAL A 137 2.04 4.24 9.95
C VAL A 137 2.55 4.12 11.38
N PRO A 138 2.03 4.93 12.30
CA PRO A 138 2.57 5.06 13.65
C PRO A 138 2.59 3.74 14.44
N ALA A 139 1.67 2.82 14.17
CA ALA A 139 1.67 1.48 14.76
C ALA A 139 2.97 0.68 14.49
N ARG A 140 3.68 0.98 13.39
CA ARG A 140 4.94 0.33 13.03
C ARG A 140 6.17 1.20 13.29
N THR A 141 6.05 2.50 13.04
CA THR A 141 7.20 3.43 13.11
C THR A 141 7.39 4.03 14.50
N GLY A 142 6.32 4.06 15.32
CA GLY A 142 6.31 4.70 16.64
C GLY A 142 6.36 6.23 16.57
N MET A 143 6.10 6.82 15.38
CA MET A 143 5.94 8.25 15.18
C MET A 143 4.86 8.52 14.15
N THR A 144 4.28 9.72 14.20
CA THR A 144 3.39 10.25 13.16
C THR A 144 3.87 11.62 12.71
N ILE A 145 3.57 11.99 11.47
CA ILE A 145 3.80 13.35 10.97
C ILE A 145 2.54 14.20 11.18
N THR A 146 2.76 15.40 11.71
CA THR A 146 1.64 16.33 12.00
C THR A 146 1.07 16.95 10.74
N ALA A 147 -0.17 17.47 10.82
CA ALA A 147 -0.79 18.18 9.71
C ALA A 147 0.05 19.38 9.22
N ASP A 148 0.76 20.06 10.11
CA ASP A 148 1.66 21.16 9.74
C ASP A 148 2.91 20.66 9.00
N THR A 149 3.46 19.51 9.42
CA THR A 149 4.57 18.84 8.71
C THR A 149 4.16 18.41 7.31
N VAL A 150 2.98 17.81 7.17
CA VAL A 150 2.45 17.39 5.84
C VAL A 150 2.20 18.62 4.96
N ALA A 151 1.65 19.71 5.52
CA ALA A 151 1.45 20.96 4.80
C ALA A 151 2.76 21.55 4.29
N GLU A 152 3.83 21.51 5.11
CA GLU A 152 5.17 21.99 4.69
C GLU A 152 5.73 21.11 3.56
N LEU A 153 5.69 19.77 3.74
CA LEU A 153 6.18 18.81 2.75
C LEU A 153 5.40 18.87 1.43
N SER A 154 4.09 19.18 1.47
CA SER A 154 3.26 19.32 0.27
C SER A 154 3.66 20.48 -0.65
N LYS A 155 4.52 21.40 -0.18
CA LYS A 155 5.07 22.49 -1.01
C LYS A 155 6.17 22.00 -1.96
N HIS A 156 6.77 20.84 -1.67
CA HIS A 156 7.82 20.30 -2.52
C HIS A 156 7.22 19.67 -3.79
N PRO A 157 7.71 20.01 -5.00
CA PRO A 157 7.11 19.60 -6.26
C PRO A 157 7.06 18.07 -6.46
N ASN A 158 8.02 17.34 -5.90
CA ASN A 158 8.10 15.88 -6.01
C ASN A 158 7.35 15.14 -4.89
N ILE A 159 6.87 15.83 -3.83
CA ILE A 159 6.07 15.20 -2.77
C ILE A 159 4.59 15.41 -3.11
N VAL A 160 3.95 14.38 -3.65
CA VAL A 160 2.64 14.49 -4.30
C VAL A 160 1.48 13.91 -3.51
N GLY A 161 1.77 13.22 -2.41
CA GLY A 161 0.71 12.62 -1.60
C GLY A 161 1.20 11.98 -0.31
N LEU A 162 0.22 11.47 0.43
CA LEU A 162 0.40 10.74 1.69
C LEU A 162 -0.46 9.49 1.69
N LYS A 163 0.14 8.32 1.99
CA LYS A 163 -0.57 7.16 2.50
C LYS A 163 -0.74 7.31 4.01
N ASP A 164 -1.97 7.49 4.45
CA ASP A 164 -2.35 7.63 5.85
C ASP A 164 -2.86 6.28 6.40
N ALA A 165 -2.09 5.66 7.28
CA ALA A 165 -2.46 4.46 8.02
C ALA A 165 -2.54 4.74 9.53
N THR A 166 -2.90 5.96 9.91
CA THR A 166 -3.10 6.35 11.31
C THR A 166 -4.46 5.93 11.85
N GLY A 167 -5.48 5.86 10.99
CA GLY A 167 -6.88 5.69 11.38
C GLY A 167 -7.51 6.95 11.99
N ASP A 168 -6.79 8.07 12.10
CA ASP A 168 -7.28 9.33 12.67
C ASP A 168 -7.96 10.21 11.61
N MET A 169 -9.26 10.01 11.42
CA MET A 169 -10.09 10.78 10.48
C MET A 169 -10.10 12.29 10.79
N ALA A 170 -9.97 12.67 12.07
CA ALA A 170 -9.88 14.08 12.44
C ALA A 170 -8.55 14.69 11.99
N ASN A 171 -7.45 13.93 12.09
CA ASN A 171 -6.15 14.36 11.58
C ASN A 171 -6.14 14.45 10.03
N LEU A 172 -6.76 13.49 9.34
CA LEU A 172 -6.95 13.57 7.89
C LEU A 172 -7.68 14.87 7.50
N THR A 173 -8.77 15.20 8.18
CA THR A 173 -9.51 16.44 7.92
C THR A 173 -8.64 17.69 8.15
N ARG A 174 -7.83 17.71 9.22
CA ARG A 174 -6.88 18.82 9.45
C ARG A 174 -5.84 18.91 8.33
N MET A 175 -5.30 17.80 7.84
CA MET A 175 -4.34 17.78 6.73
C MET A 175 -4.96 18.30 5.43
N LEU A 176 -6.17 17.84 5.08
CA LEU A 176 -6.90 18.28 3.89
C LEU A 176 -7.12 19.80 3.83
N THR A 177 -7.26 20.46 4.98
CA THR A 177 -7.43 21.93 5.03
C THR A 177 -6.12 22.73 4.89
N LYS A 178 -4.96 22.07 4.92
CA LYS A 178 -3.65 22.76 5.01
C LYS A 178 -2.73 22.51 3.83
N VAL A 179 -2.91 21.41 3.10
CA VAL A 179 -2.01 21.02 2.00
C VAL A 179 -2.22 21.83 0.73
N GLN A 180 -1.24 21.80 -0.17
CA GLN A 180 -1.34 22.40 -1.49
C GLN A 180 -2.37 21.70 -2.37
N ASN A 181 -3.02 22.45 -3.26
CA ASN A 181 -3.94 21.89 -4.25
C ASN A 181 -3.26 20.81 -5.11
N GLY A 182 -3.92 19.67 -5.24
CA GLY A 182 -3.42 18.53 -6.00
C GLY A 182 -2.53 17.56 -5.20
N PHE A 183 -2.37 17.77 -3.88
CA PHE A 183 -1.76 16.78 -2.99
C PHE A 183 -2.76 15.67 -2.68
N ALA A 184 -2.37 14.42 -2.92
CA ALA A 184 -3.25 13.26 -2.79
C ALA A 184 -3.21 12.64 -1.38
N PHE A 185 -4.37 12.15 -0.92
CA PHE A 185 -4.45 11.33 0.28
C PHE A 185 -4.95 9.92 -0.08
N TYR A 186 -4.19 8.90 0.31
CA TYR A 186 -4.53 7.50 0.13
C TYR A 186 -4.70 6.85 1.51
N GLY A 187 -5.82 6.16 1.72
CA GLY A 187 -6.00 5.38 2.95
C GLY A 187 -5.05 4.17 2.98
N GLY A 188 -4.55 3.85 4.16
CA GLY A 188 -3.74 2.65 4.40
C GLY A 188 -4.48 1.54 5.14
N ASN A 189 -5.75 1.77 5.51
CA ASN A 189 -6.58 0.90 6.32
C ASN A 189 -7.85 0.53 5.56
N ASP A 190 -8.03 -0.75 5.27
CA ASP A 190 -9.15 -1.27 4.48
C ASP A 190 -10.49 -1.18 5.21
N ASP A 191 -10.49 -1.33 6.54
CA ASP A 191 -11.67 -1.28 7.42
C ASP A 191 -12.34 0.10 7.48
N ILE A 192 -11.63 1.18 7.19
CA ILE A 192 -12.16 2.55 7.16
C ILE A 192 -12.16 3.17 5.76
N ALA A 193 -12.12 2.36 4.70
CA ALA A 193 -12.04 2.84 3.33
C ALA A 193 -13.18 3.81 2.98
N LEU A 194 -14.44 3.43 3.24
CA LEU A 194 -15.60 4.27 2.90
C LEU A 194 -15.62 5.62 3.64
N PRO A 195 -15.46 5.72 4.97
CA PRO A 195 -15.34 7.02 5.63
C PRO A 195 -14.12 7.83 5.14
N PHE A 196 -13.01 7.19 4.79
CA PHE A 196 -11.84 7.87 4.22
C PHE A 196 -12.16 8.53 2.88
N TYR A 197 -12.87 7.85 1.98
CA TYR A 197 -13.35 8.42 0.71
C TYR A 197 -14.34 9.57 0.97
N GLY A 198 -15.26 9.38 1.91
CA GLY A 198 -16.25 10.41 2.29
C GLY A 198 -15.63 11.69 2.87
N ALA A 199 -14.44 11.61 3.46
CA ALA A 199 -13.68 12.76 3.94
C ALA A 199 -12.91 13.50 2.84
N GLY A 200 -12.83 12.95 1.62
CA GLY A 200 -12.09 13.53 0.49
C GLY A 200 -10.78 12.80 0.16
N GLY A 201 -10.63 11.55 0.60
CA GLY A 201 -9.51 10.69 0.19
C GLY A 201 -9.57 10.34 -1.29
N HIS A 202 -8.43 10.33 -1.97
CA HIS A 202 -8.28 10.10 -3.40
C HIS A 202 -8.21 8.61 -3.78
N GLY A 203 -8.12 7.73 -2.79
CA GLY A 203 -8.04 6.29 -3.02
C GLY A 203 -7.51 5.52 -1.82
N LEU A 204 -7.15 4.27 -2.07
CA LEU A 204 -6.66 3.32 -1.06
C LEU A 204 -5.40 2.61 -1.54
N ILE A 205 -4.44 2.46 -0.67
CA ILE A 205 -3.31 1.54 -0.84
C ILE A 205 -3.61 0.32 0.03
N SER A 206 -4.34 -0.60 -0.55
CA SER A 206 -5.08 -1.68 0.11
C SER A 206 -4.25 -2.94 0.33
N VAL A 207 -4.48 -3.61 1.43
CA VAL A 207 -4.04 -4.99 1.68
C VAL A 207 -5.06 -5.98 1.08
N VAL A 208 -6.35 -5.75 1.31
CA VAL A 208 -7.45 -6.62 0.87
C VAL A 208 -7.59 -6.68 -0.65
N ALA A 209 -7.22 -5.61 -1.36
CA ALA A 209 -7.22 -5.58 -2.82
C ALA A 209 -6.23 -6.57 -3.47
N ASN A 210 -5.35 -7.23 -2.72
CA ASN A 210 -4.57 -8.36 -3.24
C ASN A 210 -5.44 -9.54 -3.70
N VAL A 211 -6.69 -9.64 -3.20
CA VAL A 211 -7.61 -10.76 -3.48
C VAL A 211 -9.02 -10.31 -3.89
N LEU A 212 -9.42 -9.07 -3.60
CA LEU A 212 -10.70 -8.46 -3.98
C LEU A 212 -10.49 -7.08 -4.64
N PRO A 213 -9.64 -6.98 -5.69
CA PRO A 213 -9.30 -5.69 -6.30
C PRO A 213 -10.52 -5.00 -6.93
N LYS A 214 -11.32 -5.74 -7.69
CA LYS A 214 -12.50 -5.24 -8.41
C LYS A 214 -13.56 -4.68 -7.44
N GLU A 215 -13.84 -5.40 -6.37
CA GLU A 215 -14.86 -5.06 -5.40
C GLU A 215 -14.49 -3.77 -4.65
N HIS A 216 -13.22 -3.62 -4.29
CA HIS A 216 -12.73 -2.40 -3.65
C HIS A 216 -12.71 -1.22 -4.60
N GLN A 217 -12.39 -1.42 -5.89
CA GLN A 217 -12.49 -0.36 -6.90
C GLN A 217 -13.95 0.08 -7.12
N ILE A 218 -14.90 -0.88 -7.19
CA ILE A 218 -16.34 -0.57 -7.24
C ILE A 218 -16.79 0.19 -6.00
N LEU A 219 -16.29 -0.16 -4.80
CA LEU A 219 -16.59 0.57 -3.58
C LEU A 219 -16.14 2.04 -3.69
N TYR A 220 -14.93 2.28 -4.20
CA TYR A 220 -14.43 3.64 -4.44
C TYR A 220 -15.34 4.42 -5.40
N GLU A 221 -15.69 3.85 -6.55
CA GLU A 221 -16.55 4.48 -7.54
C GLU A 221 -17.97 4.78 -7.01
N LEU A 222 -18.53 3.85 -6.24
CA LEU A 222 -19.83 4.05 -5.57
C LEU A 222 -19.77 5.11 -4.49
N ALA A 223 -18.66 5.24 -3.77
CA ALA A 223 -18.47 6.29 -2.77
C ALA A 223 -18.58 7.69 -3.40
N GLN A 224 -18.15 7.84 -4.66
CA GLN A 224 -18.23 9.11 -5.41
C GLN A 224 -19.60 9.36 -6.05
N THR A 225 -20.37 8.29 -6.35
CA THR A 225 -21.57 8.40 -7.20
C THR A 225 -22.86 7.97 -6.52
N ASN A 226 -22.82 7.03 -5.57
CA ASN A 226 -23.99 6.47 -4.92
C ASN A 226 -23.68 5.97 -3.50
N HIS A 227 -23.69 6.89 -2.55
CA HIS A 227 -23.35 6.60 -1.15
C HIS A 227 -24.17 5.43 -0.56
N LYS A 228 -25.47 5.31 -0.87
CA LYS A 228 -26.30 4.21 -0.34
C LYS A 228 -25.80 2.84 -0.81
N LYS A 229 -25.47 2.71 -2.08
CA LYS A 229 -24.88 1.47 -2.61
C LYS A 229 -23.46 1.23 -2.07
N ALA A 230 -22.68 2.31 -1.89
CA ALA A 230 -21.36 2.20 -1.28
C ALA A 230 -21.43 1.65 0.15
N VAL A 231 -22.37 2.13 0.98
CA VAL A 231 -22.62 1.59 2.34
C VAL A 231 -22.98 0.10 2.29
N THR A 232 -23.86 -0.31 1.37
CA THR A 232 -24.26 -1.71 1.24
C THR A 232 -23.06 -2.60 0.89
N LEU A 233 -22.24 -2.17 -0.08
CA LEU A 233 -21.05 -2.92 -0.50
C LEU A 233 -19.98 -2.92 0.60
N ASN A 234 -19.73 -1.77 1.23
CA ASN A 234 -18.76 -1.68 2.33
C ASN A 234 -19.13 -2.66 3.47
N ASN A 235 -20.41 -2.72 3.86
CA ASN A 235 -20.86 -3.63 4.90
C ASN A 235 -20.72 -5.12 4.50
N ALA A 236 -20.85 -5.43 3.22
CA ALA A 236 -20.61 -6.78 2.72
C ALA A 236 -19.11 -7.15 2.69
N LEU A 237 -18.21 -6.20 2.41
CA LEU A 237 -16.75 -6.39 2.40
C LEU A 237 -16.14 -6.37 3.81
N PHE A 238 -16.75 -5.64 4.75
CA PHE A 238 -16.19 -5.35 6.06
C PHE A 238 -15.76 -6.61 6.85
N PRO A 239 -16.53 -7.72 6.91
CA PRO A 239 -16.10 -8.90 7.66
C PRO A 239 -14.73 -9.45 7.22
N PHE A 240 -14.39 -9.33 5.93
CA PHE A 240 -13.09 -9.75 5.45
C PHE A 240 -12.00 -8.72 5.76
N SER A 241 -12.27 -7.43 5.62
CA SER A 241 -11.32 -6.38 6.01
C SER A 241 -11.00 -6.45 7.51
N ASP A 242 -12.00 -6.73 8.34
CA ASP A 242 -11.88 -6.85 9.79
C ASP A 242 -10.97 -8.03 10.18
N ILE A 243 -11.26 -9.25 9.70
CA ILE A 243 -10.46 -10.43 10.03
C ILE A 243 -9.01 -10.34 9.50
N ILE A 244 -8.78 -9.68 8.35
CA ILE A 244 -7.43 -9.42 7.84
C ILE A 244 -6.65 -8.48 8.78
N GLY A 245 -7.34 -7.55 9.42
CA GLY A 245 -6.77 -6.57 10.37
C GLY A 245 -6.43 -7.14 11.75
N GLU A 246 -6.99 -8.29 12.14
CA GLU A 246 -6.76 -8.89 13.46
C GLU A 246 -5.34 -9.44 13.65
N ASP A 247 -4.70 -9.90 12.58
CA ASP A 247 -3.35 -10.44 12.61
C ASP A 247 -2.33 -9.44 12.03
N LEU A 248 -1.06 -9.68 12.31
CA LEU A 248 0.02 -8.85 11.78
C LEU A 248 0.10 -8.96 10.25
N ASN A 249 -0.11 -7.86 9.53
CA ASN A 249 0.10 -7.82 8.07
C ASN A 249 1.58 -8.12 7.73
N PRO A 250 1.87 -9.10 6.80
CA PRO A 250 0.97 -9.68 5.81
C PRO A 250 0.46 -11.11 6.10
N LEU A 251 0.47 -11.58 7.35
CA LEU A 251 0.21 -12.98 7.68
C LEU A 251 -1.13 -13.47 7.09
N SER A 252 -2.23 -12.76 7.39
CA SER A 252 -3.58 -13.15 6.96
C SER A 252 -3.76 -13.05 5.46
N ILE A 253 -3.30 -11.97 4.83
CA ILE A 253 -3.50 -11.79 3.38
C ILE A 253 -2.66 -12.79 2.56
N LYS A 254 -1.46 -13.17 3.00
CA LYS A 254 -0.66 -14.21 2.34
C LYS A 254 -1.30 -15.59 2.44
N ALA A 255 -2.03 -15.89 3.49
CA ALA A 255 -2.81 -17.11 3.57
C ALA A 255 -3.88 -17.17 2.46
N VAL A 256 -4.57 -16.05 2.19
CA VAL A 256 -5.59 -16.00 1.15
C VAL A 256 -4.99 -15.95 -0.26
N THR A 257 -3.90 -15.21 -0.49
CA THR A 257 -3.22 -15.23 -1.80
C THR A 257 -2.69 -16.63 -2.13
N SER A 258 -2.17 -17.36 -1.13
CA SER A 258 -1.77 -18.76 -1.29
C SER A 258 -2.98 -19.67 -1.60
N HIS A 259 -4.10 -19.50 -0.89
CA HIS A 259 -5.35 -20.22 -1.19
C HIS A 259 -5.82 -20.04 -2.63
N LEU A 260 -5.62 -18.85 -3.20
CA LEU A 260 -5.93 -18.53 -4.59
C LEU A 260 -4.87 -19.01 -5.61
N GLY A 261 -3.78 -19.63 -5.16
CA GLY A 261 -2.74 -20.18 -6.02
C GLY A 261 -1.66 -19.16 -6.44
N PHE A 262 -1.54 -18.05 -5.73
CA PHE A 262 -0.51 -17.03 -5.95
C PHE A 262 0.74 -17.26 -5.08
N GLY A 263 1.23 -18.50 -5.03
CA GLY A 263 2.40 -18.93 -4.30
C GLY A 263 2.08 -19.74 -3.04
N ASP A 264 3.12 -20.22 -2.38
CA ASP A 264 3.01 -20.98 -1.14
C ASP A 264 2.75 -20.05 0.06
N TYR A 265 2.13 -20.57 1.14
CA TYR A 265 1.98 -19.81 2.38
C TYR A 265 3.28 -19.85 3.17
N GLU A 266 4.25 -19.08 2.69
CA GLU A 266 5.59 -18.98 3.24
C GLU A 266 5.93 -17.52 3.57
N LEU A 267 6.63 -17.31 4.68
CA LEU A 267 7.07 -16.00 5.17
C LEU A 267 8.52 -16.11 5.64
N ARG A 268 9.27 -15.03 5.53
CA ARG A 268 10.62 -14.95 6.10
C ARG A 268 10.62 -14.50 7.55
N LEU A 269 11.44 -15.11 8.36
CA LEU A 269 11.64 -14.66 9.74
C LEU A 269 12.07 -13.18 9.78
N PRO A 270 11.56 -12.38 10.76
CA PRO A 270 10.88 -12.81 11.99
C PRO A 270 9.37 -13.10 11.83
N LEU A 271 8.79 -12.95 10.64
CA LEU A 271 7.40 -13.34 10.40
C LEU A 271 7.31 -14.87 10.34
N TYR A 272 6.25 -15.39 10.96
CA TYR A 272 6.00 -16.83 11.04
C TYR A 272 4.55 -17.13 10.66
N PRO A 273 4.29 -18.18 9.87
CA PRO A 273 2.94 -18.52 9.44
C PRO A 273 1.96 -18.69 10.60
N LEU A 274 0.71 -18.29 10.39
CA LEU A 274 -0.38 -18.52 11.35
C LEU A 274 -0.66 -20.04 11.50
N ALA A 275 -1.26 -20.42 12.62
CA ALA A 275 -1.73 -21.79 12.82
C ALA A 275 -2.78 -22.17 11.75
N ASN A 276 -2.82 -23.45 11.38
CA ASN A 276 -3.70 -23.95 10.32
C ASN A 276 -5.19 -23.66 10.60
N GLU A 277 -5.61 -23.69 11.85
CA GLU A 277 -6.98 -23.38 12.26
C GLU A 277 -7.33 -21.94 11.96
N ARG A 278 -6.40 -21.00 12.25
CA ARG A 278 -6.58 -19.58 11.96
C ARG A 278 -6.61 -19.32 10.45
N VAL A 279 -5.74 -19.96 9.69
CA VAL A 279 -5.76 -19.88 8.21
C VAL A 279 -7.10 -20.35 7.65
N LYS A 280 -7.66 -21.46 8.13
CA LYS A 280 -8.97 -21.97 7.71
C LYS A 280 -10.10 -20.99 8.03
N GLU A 281 -10.05 -20.36 9.20
CA GLU A 281 -11.02 -19.33 9.60
C GLU A 281 -11.01 -18.13 8.64
N ILE A 282 -9.82 -17.58 8.36
CA ILE A 282 -9.64 -16.45 7.44
C ILE A 282 -10.14 -16.79 6.04
N VAL A 283 -9.76 -17.96 5.52
CA VAL A 283 -10.19 -18.42 4.20
C VAL A 283 -11.71 -18.63 4.15
N ALA A 284 -12.32 -19.16 5.22
CA ALA A 284 -13.77 -19.35 5.29
C ALA A 284 -14.52 -18.01 5.23
N VAL A 285 -14.05 -16.98 5.95
CA VAL A 285 -14.63 -15.63 5.87
C VAL A 285 -14.44 -15.02 4.48
N PHE A 286 -13.27 -15.20 3.84
CA PHE A 286 -13.04 -14.76 2.46
C PHE A 286 -14.05 -15.40 1.49
N GLU A 287 -14.22 -16.72 1.51
CA GLU A 287 -15.14 -17.42 0.62
C GLU A 287 -16.61 -17.03 0.89
N GLN A 288 -17.00 -16.84 2.16
CA GLN A 288 -18.34 -16.36 2.52
C GLN A 288 -18.61 -14.96 1.95
N VAL A 289 -17.66 -14.03 2.11
CA VAL A 289 -17.79 -12.67 1.56
C VAL A 289 -17.86 -12.71 0.04
N LYS A 290 -16.97 -13.47 -0.62
CA LYS A 290 -16.94 -13.62 -2.08
C LYS A 290 -18.23 -14.24 -2.64
N GLU A 291 -18.84 -15.17 -1.94
CA GLU A 291 -20.14 -15.75 -2.32
C GLU A 291 -21.28 -14.74 -2.17
N GLY A 292 -21.28 -13.96 -1.10
CA GLY A 292 -22.28 -12.91 -0.85
C GLY A 292 -22.23 -11.72 -1.82
N LEU A 293 -21.14 -11.59 -2.59
CA LEU A 293 -20.96 -10.53 -3.60
C LEU A 293 -21.40 -10.93 -5.00
N LYS A 294 -21.77 -12.19 -5.24
CA LYS A 294 -22.31 -12.69 -6.51
C LYS A 294 -23.77 -12.29 -6.67
#